data_1a5f9e89ec31ab93bf4551523c74c6b5
#
_entry.id   1a5f9e89ec31ab93bf4551523c74c6b5
#
_cell.length_a   1.000
_cell.length_b   1.000
_cell.length_c   1.000
_cell.angle_alpha   90.00
_cell.angle_beta   90.00
_cell.angle_gamma   90.00
#
_symmetry.space_group_name_H-M   'P 1'
#
loop_
_entity.id
_entity.type
_entity.pdbx_description
1 polymer ?
#
loop_
_entity_poly.entity_id
_entity_poly.type
_entity_poly.pdbx_seq_one_letter_code
_entity_poly.pdbx_strand_id
1 'polypeptide(L)'
;MMSSRFVIALGAIGLLAVGSTQVSASGELNVLTWEGYTDPSFVEPFEQASGCKLTATYVGSNDEFPAKLATGGGAYDLVSPSVDTTSILRKMGLVEALDSSKLTYWNDLYEAFRDHPGVSHGGQVYGVPVAWGSIAFMYMKDKFPTPPTSASVMWDKSLSGKISMWDDKTSIYITARMLFGKEVIVYVLSDDQLEKVKEKLIAQKPLIRKYWATAGELVNLYANGEVWISNTWGGYQSALLAEQNIEMVEFLPEENADGWADAWQMVKDTPNADCALKWLNYVISPEGQCGVVGVTGYSGSNPVALKGCLSSDQFTALHQDDFGYINSLDLWREPARVDKYIEIWNAVKAAQ
;
A
#
# COMPACT_ATOMS: atom_id res chain seq x y z
N MET A 1 58.20 -35.37 69.97
CA MET A 1 56.77 -35.64 69.71
C MET A 1 56.13 -34.33 69.32
N MET A 2 56.02 -34.11 68.01
CA MET A 2 55.55 -32.82 67.41
C MET A 2 54.09 -33.01 66.99
N SER A 3 53.20 -32.24 67.56
CA SER A 3 51.80 -32.17 67.08
C SER A 3 51.61 -31.07 66.06
N SER A 4 51.24 -31.45 64.84
CA SER A 4 50.96 -30.55 63.77
C SER A 4 49.50 -30.08 63.82
N ARG A 5 49.29 -28.77 63.86
CA ARG A 5 47.96 -28.16 63.76
C ARG A 5 47.59 -27.87 62.29
N PHE A 6 46.55 -28.50 61.83
CA PHE A 6 45.95 -28.17 60.52
C PHE A 6 45.01 -26.96 60.71
N VAL A 7 45.24 -25.91 59.86
CA VAL A 7 44.36 -24.77 59.76
C VAL A 7 43.49 -25.02 58.48
N ILE A 8 42.18 -25.07 58.67
CA ILE A 8 41.19 -25.18 57.58
C ILE A 8 40.82 -23.79 57.21
N ALA A 9 41.18 -23.38 55.94
CA ALA A 9 40.71 -22.15 55.35
C ALA A 9 39.34 -22.40 54.69
N LEU A 10 38.27 -21.71 55.15
CA LEU A 10 36.97 -21.67 54.49
C LEU A 10 37.09 -20.72 53.27
N GLY A 11 37.02 -21.29 52.08
CA GLY A 11 36.86 -20.53 50.85
C GLY A 11 35.40 -20.17 50.66
N ALA A 12 35.08 -18.87 50.61
CA ALA A 12 33.76 -18.36 50.24
C ALA A 12 33.57 -18.51 48.72
N ILE A 13 32.67 -19.39 48.30
CA ILE A 13 32.25 -19.52 46.89
C ILE A 13 31.20 -18.43 46.63
N GLY A 14 31.62 -17.37 45.93
CA GLY A 14 30.70 -16.36 45.39
C GLY A 14 29.86 -16.95 44.27
N LEU A 15 28.57 -17.11 44.46
CA LEU A 15 27.61 -17.39 43.37
C LEU A 15 27.52 -16.17 42.46
N LEU A 16 28.12 -16.27 41.30
CA LEU A 16 27.81 -15.37 40.17
C LEU A 16 26.41 -15.73 39.65
N ALA A 17 25.42 -14.89 39.95
CA ALA A 17 24.12 -14.94 39.33
C ALA A 17 24.28 -14.58 37.85
N VAL A 18 24.36 -15.56 36.97
CA VAL A 18 24.23 -15.39 35.55
C VAL A 18 22.79 -15.02 35.31
N GLY A 19 22.53 -13.72 35.08
CA GLY A 19 21.25 -13.24 34.64
C GLY A 19 20.97 -13.87 33.26
N SER A 20 20.08 -14.87 33.22
CA SER A 20 19.53 -15.37 31.97
C SER A 20 18.72 -14.23 31.35
N THR A 21 19.29 -13.57 30.33
CA THR A 21 18.50 -12.81 29.38
C THR A 21 17.50 -13.81 28.79
N GLN A 22 16.23 -13.70 29.17
CA GLN A 22 15.17 -14.37 28.43
C GLN A 22 15.24 -13.82 26.99
N VAL A 23 15.74 -14.64 26.10
CA VAL A 23 15.50 -14.46 24.67
C VAL A 23 14.00 -14.65 24.52
N SER A 24 13.28 -13.55 24.30
CA SER A 24 11.87 -13.60 23.94
C SER A 24 11.76 -14.53 22.73
N ALA A 25 10.88 -15.51 22.79
CA ALA A 25 10.65 -16.40 21.66
C ALA A 25 10.41 -15.52 20.43
N SER A 26 11.21 -15.71 19.38
CA SER A 26 11.02 -15.02 18.12
C SER A 26 9.68 -15.48 17.55
N GLY A 27 8.72 -14.56 17.41
CA GLY A 27 7.46 -14.82 16.71
C GLY A 27 7.66 -14.71 15.21
N GLU A 28 6.83 -15.39 14.46
CA GLU A 28 6.72 -15.21 13.00
C GLU A 28 5.63 -14.19 12.69
N LEU A 29 5.79 -13.46 11.58
CA LEU A 29 4.80 -12.52 11.08
C LEU A 29 4.76 -12.64 9.55
N ASN A 30 3.74 -13.30 9.03
CA ASN A 30 3.56 -13.48 7.60
C ASN A 30 2.57 -12.45 7.06
N VAL A 31 3.00 -11.62 6.12
CA VAL A 31 2.18 -10.53 5.61
C VAL A 31 1.93 -10.64 4.12
N LEU A 32 0.72 -10.24 3.70
CA LEU A 32 0.35 -10.06 2.30
C LEU A 32 0.21 -8.57 2.04
N THR A 33 1.03 -8.02 1.13
CA THR A 33 1.20 -6.57 1.04
C THR A 33 1.67 -6.12 -0.35
N TRP A 34 1.83 -4.81 -0.52
CA TRP A 34 2.40 -4.18 -1.71
C TRP A 34 3.93 -4.12 -1.63
N GLU A 35 4.59 -4.05 -2.80
CA GLU A 35 6.02 -3.73 -2.89
C GLU A 35 6.31 -2.38 -2.21
N GLY A 36 7.44 -2.29 -1.49
CA GLY A 36 7.86 -1.09 -0.77
C GLY A 36 7.39 -1.01 0.69
N TYR A 37 6.34 -1.74 1.10
CA TYR A 37 5.80 -1.66 2.47
C TYR A 37 6.53 -2.52 3.49
N THR A 38 7.50 -3.28 3.05
CA THR A 38 8.32 -4.16 3.90
C THR A 38 9.78 -4.13 3.47
N ASP A 39 10.28 -2.94 3.16
CA ASP A 39 11.70 -2.76 2.83
C ASP A 39 12.60 -3.07 4.03
N PRO A 40 13.72 -3.77 3.83
CA PRO A 40 14.64 -4.13 4.91
C PRO A 40 15.10 -2.94 5.75
N SER A 41 15.21 -1.74 5.18
CA SER A 41 15.71 -0.55 5.87
C SER A 41 14.90 -0.17 7.12
N PHE A 42 13.60 -0.49 7.18
CA PHE A 42 12.77 -0.27 8.36
C PHE A 42 12.19 -1.57 8.95
N VAL A 43 12.17 -2.67 8.20
CA VAL A 43 11.77 -3.98 8.73
C VAL A 43 12.82 -4.53 9.68
N GLU A 44 14.12 -4.46 9.34
CA GLU A 44 15.18 -4.97 10.21
C GLU A 44 15.20 -4.31 11.60
N PRO A 45 15.05 -2.97 11.75
CA PRO A 45 14.88 -2.34 13.06
C PRO A 45 13.67 -2.87 13.84
N PHE A 46 12.53 -3.08 13.17
CA PHE A 46 11.35 -3.69 13.80
C PHE A 46 11.65 -5.11 14.32
N GLU A 47 12.27 -5.95 13.51
CA GLU A 47 12.61 -7.34 13.88
C GLU A 47 13.54 -7.37 15.09
N GLN A 48 14.56 -6.50 15.09
CA GLN A 48 15.51 -6.40 16.20
C GLN A 48 14.84 -5.93 17.50
N ALA A 49 13.94 -4.96 17.41
CA ALA A 49 13.26 -4.40 18.58
C ALA A 49 12.15 -5.31 19.13
N SER A 50 11.40 -5.97 18.24
CA SER A 50 10.21 -6.73 18.60
C SER A 50 10.47 -8.21 18.89
N GLY A 51 11.55 -8.78 18.31
CA GLY A 51 11.82 -10.22 18.26
C GLY A 51 10.92 -10.98 17.27
N CYS A 52 10.14 -10.28 16.43
CA CYS A 52 9.27 -10.87 15.42
C CYS A 52 9.98 -10.91 14.06
N LYS A 53 9.96 -12.06 13.39
CA LYS A 53 10.52 -12.21 12.04
C LYS A 53 9.44 -12.03 10.99
N LEU A 54 9.58 -11.03 10.12
CA LEU A 54 8.60 -10.69 9.09
C LEU A 54 8.93 -11.39 7.77
N THR A 55 7.91 -12.00 7.16
CA THR A 55 7.97 -12.57 5.81
C THR A 55 6.86 -11.99 4.97
N ALA A 56 7.21 -11.36 3.85
CA ALA A 56 6.26 -10.71 2.97
C ALA A 56 5.96 -11.53 1.72
N THR A 57 4.68 -11.56 1.35
CA THR A 57 4.21 -11.95 0.01
C THR A 57 3.63 -10.71 -0.65
N TYR A 58 4.04 -10.43 -1.88
CA TYR A 58 3.57 -9.25 -2.59
C TYR A 58 2.39 -9.57 -3.52
N VAL A 59 1.53 -8.58 -3.69
CA VAL A 59 0.40 -8.59 -4.62
C VAL A 59 0.56 -7.49 -5.67
N GLY A 60 -0.10 -7.69 -6.80
CA GLY A 60 -0.14 -6.74 -7.91
C GLY A 60 -1.48 -6.01 -8.05
N SER A 61 -2.55 -6.50 -7.40
CA SER A 61 -3.88 -5.90 -7.45
C SER A 61 -4.67 -6.10 -6.17
N ASN A 62 -5.67 -5.24 -5.95
CA ASN A 62 -6.56 -5.36 -4.80
C ASN A 62 -7.39 -6.66 -4.80
N ASP A 63 -7.68 -7.22 -5.97
CA ASP A 63 -8.47 -8.45 -6.10
C ASP A 63 -7.73 -9.70 -5.62
N GLU A 64 -6.40 -9.63 -5.51
CA GLU A 64 -5.60 -10.75 -5.00
C GLU A 64 -5.76 -10.96 -3.49
N PHE A 65 -6.02 -9.92 -2.70
CA PHE A 65 -6.18 -10.07 -1.25
C PHE A 65 -7.31 -11.04 -0.87
N PRO A 66 -8.56 -10.83 -1.29
CA PRO A 66 -9.63 -11.76 -0.98
C PRO A 66 -9.40 -13.15 -1.60
N ALA A 67 -8.83 -13.23 -2.81
CA ALA A 67 -8.56 -14.49 -3.47
C ALA A 67 -7.52 -15.35 -2.71
N LYS A 68 -6.40 -14.74 -2.31
CA LYS A 68 -5.33 -15.44 -1.57
C LYS A 68 -5.76 -15.79 -0.14
N LEU A 69 -6.50 -14.92 0.56
CA LEU A 69 -7.00 -15.23 1.90
C LEU A 69 -8.06 -16.34 1.87
N ALA A 70 -8.94 -16.37 0.89
CA ALA A 70 -9.98 -17.40 0.77
C ALA A 70 -9.39 -18.79 0.49
N THR A 71 -8.26 -18.86 -0.22
CA THR A 71 -7.61 -20.14 -0.60
C THR A 71 -6.48 -20.55 0.32
N GLY A 72 -5.80 -19.59 0.96
CA GLY A 72 -4.62 -19.80 1.80
C GLY A 72 -4.86 -19.48 3.28
N GLY A 73 -6.09 -19.64 3.78
CA GLY A 73 -6.46 -19.29 5.17
C GLY A 73 -5.46 -19.83 6.19
N GLY A 74 -4.91 -18.93 7.01
CA GLY A 74 -3.87 -19.23 8.00
C GLY A 74 -2.42 -19.08 7.51
N ALA A 75 -2.20 -18.72 6.23
CA ALA A 75 -0.86 -18.43 5.71
C ALA A 75 -0.39 -17.01 6.01
N TYR A 76 -1.31 -16.09 6.34
CA TYR A 76 -1.02 -14.69 6.59
C TYR A 76 -1.58 -14.23 7.92
N ASP A 77 -0.85 -13.33 8.57
CA ASP A 77 -1.23 -12.71 9.85
C ASP A 77 -1.78 -11.30 9.65
N LEU A 78 -1.23 -10.58 8.68
CA LEU A 78 -1.64 -9.23 8.31
C LEU A 78 -1.76 -9.09 6.80
N VAL A 79 -2.66 -8.22 6.38
CA VAL A 79 -2.83 -7.80 4.98
C VAL A 79 -2.94 -6.28 4.90
N SER A 80 -2.50 -5.67 3.79
CA SER A 80 -2.53 -4.21 3.62
C SER A 80 -3.26 -3.76 2.35
N PRO A 81 -4.52 -4.15 2.13
CA PRO A 81 -5.27 -3.73 0.96
C PRO A 81 -5.59 -2.23 0.98
N SER A 82 -5.98 -1.70 -0.17
CA SER A 82 -6.56 -0.36 -0.23
C SER A 82 -7.96 -0.32 0.37
N VAL A 83 -8.38 0.86 0.81
CA VAL A 83 -9.61 1.06 1.63
C VAL A 83 -10.92 0.66 0.94
N ASP A 84 -10.96 0.52 -0.37
CA ASP A 84 -12.09 -0.07 -1.09
C ASP A 84 -12.20 -1.59 -0.83
N THR A 85 -11.09 -2.27 -0.66
CA THR A 85 -10.99 -3.72 -0.47
C THR A 85 -11.05 -4.12 1.01
N THR A 86 -10.62 -3.25 1.93
CA THR A 86 -10.73 -3.51 3.39
C THR A 86 -12.15 -3.85 3.82
N SER A 87 -13.15 -3.15 3.26
CA SER A 87 -14.57 -3.42 3.51
C SER A 87 -15.00 -4.80 3.04
N ILE A 88 -14.46 -5.25 1.90
CA ILE A 88 -14.76 -6.56 1.31
C ILE A 88 -14.23 -7.67 2.24
N LEU A 89 -12.97 -7.59 2.67
CA LEU A 89 -12.38 -8.57 3.58
C LEU A 89 -13.14 -8.66 4.90
N ARG A 90 -13.56 -7.52 5.46
CA ARG A 90 -14.39 -7.47 6.67
C ARG A 90 -15.76 -8.16 6.45
N LYS A 91 -16.45 -7.88 5.34
CA LYS A 91 -17.74 -8.52 5.01
C LYS A 91 -17.63 -10.01 4.79
N MET A 92 -16.50 -10.48 4.25
CA MET A 92 -16.19 -11.90 4.09
C MET A 92 -15.81 -12.59 5.40
N GLY A 93 -15.63 -11.82 6.51
CA GLY A 93 -15.23 -12.36 7.81
C GLY A 93 -13.78 -12.87 7.84
N LEU A 94 -12.90 -12.33 6.97
CA LEU A 94 -11.51 -12.74 6.83
C LEU A 94 -10.56 -11.95 7.73
N VAL A 95 -11.02 -10.82 8.27
CA VAL A 95 -10.26 -9.95 9.17
C VAL A 95 -11.04 -9.69 10.45
N GLU A 96 -10.35 -9.36 11.53
CA GLU A 96 -10.94 -9.11 12.82
C GLU A 96 -10.86 -7.64 13.25
N ALA A 97 -11.70 -7.29 14.22
CA ALA A 97 -11.68 -5.96 14.82
C ALA A 97 -10.47 -5.77 15.72
N LEU A 98 -9.91 -4.57 15.69
CA LEU A 98 -8.76 -4.14 16.48
C LEU A 98 -9.22 -3.28 17.66
N ASP A 99 -8.54 -3.45 18.78
CA ASP A 99 -8.64 -2.54 19.93
C ASP A 99 -7.71 -1.35 19.70
N SER A 100 -8.26 -0.23 19.23
CA SER A 100 -7.49 0.98 18.93
C SER A 100 -6.81 1.60 20.17
N SER A 101 -7.25 1.26 21.39
CA SER A 101 -6.58 1.70 22.62
C SER A 101 -5.18 1.10 22.78
N LYS A 102 -4.89 0.01 22.07
CA LYS A 102 -3.57 -0.63 22.00
C LYS A 102 -2.66 -0.05 20.92
N LEU A 103 -3.14 0.90 20.12
CA LEU A 103 -2.40 1.56 19.06
C LEU A 103 -1.92 2.93 19.56
N THR A 104 -0.64 3.02 19.93
CA THR A 104 -0.05 4.19 20.62
C THR A 104 -0.23 5.49 19.84
N TYR A 105 -0.07 5.44 18.51
CA TYR A 105 -0.12 6.63 17.64
C TYR A 105 -1.44 6.76 16.87
N TRP A 106 -2.49 6.03 17.28
CA TRP A 106 -3.78 6.04 16.58
C TRP A 106 -4.37 7.46 16.42
N ASN A 107 -4.28 8.27 17.47
CA ASN A 107 -4.85 9.62 17.48
C ASN A 107 -4.03 10.63 16.68
N ASP A 108 -2.80 10.30 16.28
CA ASP A 108 -1.93 11.14 15.45
C ASP A 108 -2.21 10.96 13.95
N LEU A 109 -2.99 9.92 13.60
CA LEU A 109 -3.40 9.67 12.21
C LEU A 109 -4.44 10.67 11.75
N TYR A 110 -4.49 10.94 10.44
CA TYR A 110 -5.55 11.76 9.86
C TYR A 110 -6.94 11.20 10.20
N GLU A 111 -7.83 12.06 10.69
CA GLU A 111 -9.19 11.69 11.05
C GLU A 111 -9.96 11.12 9.84
N ALA A 112 -9.79 11.72 8.66
CA ALA A 112 -10.42 11.25 7.42
C ALA A 112 -10.11 9.78 7.10
N PHE A 113 -8.92 9.29 7.44
CA PHE A 113 -8.57 7.89 7.24
C PHE A 113 -9.04 7.00 8.40
N ARG A 114 -8.96 7.49 9.65
CA ARG A 114 -9.50 6.74 10.80
C ARG A 114 -11.00 6.48 10.69
N ASP A 115 -11.73 7.48 10.19
CA ASP A 115 -13.19 7.45 10.05
C ASP A 115 -13.66 6.86 8.71
N HIS A 116 -12.74 6.55 7.80
CA HIS A 116 -13.09 5.94 6.53
C HIS A 116 -13.83 4.62 6.74
N PRO A 117 -14.96 4.35 6.00
CA PRO A 117 -15.77 3.13 6.17
C PRO A 117 -15.00 1.81 5.97
N GLY A 118 -13.89 1.84 5.24
CA GLY A 118 -12.96 0.73 5.08
C GLY A 118 -12.07 0.48 6.30
N VAL A 119 -11.88 1.49 7.15
CA VAL A 119 -11.06 1.44 8.37
C VAL A 119 -11.90 1.24 9.61
N SER A 120 -12.95 2.04 9.77
CA SER A 120 -13.86 2.00 10.92
C SER A 120 -15.29 1.69 10.49
N HIS A 121 -15.95 0.78 11.20
CA HIS A 121 -17.32 0.40 10.91
C HIS A 121 -18.06 -0.07 12.19
N GLY A 122 -19.27 0.45 12.41
CA GLY A 122 -20.10 0.05 13.55
C GLY A 122 -19.45 0.33 14.92
N GLY A 123 -18.61 1.37 15.01
CA GLY A 123 -17.87 1.71 16.24
C GLY A 123 -16.63 0.84 16.52
N GLN A 124 -16.25 -0.03 15.58
CA GLN A 124 -15.07 -0.87 15.66
C GLN A 124 -14.04 -0.49 14.59
N VAL A 125 -12.76 -0.64 14.90
CA VAL A 125 -11.64 -0.44 13.98
C VAL A 125 -11.27 -1.78 13.35
N TYR A 126 -11.10 -1.81 12.01
CA TYR A 126 -10.71 -3.00 11.26
C TYR A 126 -9.42 -2.82 10.46
N GLY A 127 -8.87 -1.61 10.46
CA GLY A 127 -7.65 -1.32 9.71
C GLY A 127 -6.82 -0.22 10.35
N VAL A 128 -5.52 -0.24 10.10
CA VAL A 128 -4.56 0.79 10.51
C VAL A 128 -4.02 1.46 9.25
N PRO A 129 -4.46 2.70 8.93
CA PRO A 129 -3.99 3.43 7.76
C PRO A 129 -2.48 3.62 7.80
N VAL A 130 -1.79 3.41 6.67
CA VAL A 130 -0.32 3.52 6.62
C VAL A 130 0.17 4.56 5.64
N ALA A 131 -0.36 4.57 4.43
CA ALA A 131 0.04 5.47 3.36
C ALA A 131 -1.15 5.78 2.44
N TRP A 132 -1.01 6.84 1.66
CA TRP A 132 -2.01 7.28 0.70
C TRP A 132 -1.37 8.04 -0.45
N GLY A 133 -2.11 8.21 -1.53
CA GLY A 133 -1.66 8.93 -2.70
C GLY A 133 -2.77 9.08 -3.75
N SER A 134 -2.38 9.43 -4.95
CA SER A 134 -3.26 9.52 -6.11
C SER A 134 -2.85 8.53 -7.19
N ILE A 135 -3.82 8.03 -7.97
CA ILE A 135 -3.51 7.37 -9.24
C ILE A 135 -3.27 8.46 -10.28
N ALA A 136 -2.01 8.85 -10.38
CA ALA A 136 -1.53 9.79 -11.39
C ALA A 136 -1.25 9.06 -12.72
N PHE A 137 -1.01 9.84 -13.78
CA PHE A 137 -0.32 9.37 -14.97
C PHE A 137 1.13 9.81 -14.93
N MET A 138 2.01 8.95 -15.42
CA MET A 138 3.44 9.20 -15.47
C MET A 138 3.93 9.01 -16.90
N TYR A 139 4.73 9.96 -17.41
CA TYR A 139 5.26 9.92 -18.77
C TYR A 139 6.75 10.29 -18.83
N MET A 140 7.44 9.77 -19.84
CA MET A 140 8.82 10.15 -20.14
C MET A 140 8.86 11.57 -20.72
N LYS A 141 9.52 12.49 -20.05
CA LYS A 141 9.55 13.91 -20.37
C LYS A 141 10.02 14.19 -21.81
N ASP A 142 11.02 13.45 -22.28
CA ASP A 142 11.61 13.61 -23.62
C ASP A 142 10.70 13.13 -24.77
N LYS A 143 9.64 12.36 -24.47
CA LYS A 143 8.69 11.83 -25.46
C LYS A 143 7.46 12.72 -25.67
N PHE A 144 7.24 13.69 -24.79
CA PHE A 144 6.06 14.56 -24.81
C PHE A 144 6.46 16.03 -24.88
N PRO A 145 6.63 16.61 -26.11
CA PRO A 145 6.94 18.03 -26.28
C PRO A 145 5.87 18.95 -25.67
N THR A 146 4.62 18.50 -25.65
CA THR A 146 3.51 19.15 -24.98
C THR A 146 3.03 18.22 -23.86
N PRO A 147 3.08 18.65 -22.60
CA PRO A 147 2.59 17.86 -21.46
C PRO A 147 1.11 17.49 -21.65
N PRO A 148 0.73 16.22 -21.44
CA PRO A 148 -0.68 15.81 -21.44
C PRO A 148 -1.37 16.34 -20.18
N THR A 149 -2.67 16.66 -20.29
CA THR A 149 -3.51 17.10 -19.17
C THR A 149 -4.73 16.21 -18.95
N SER A 150 -5.07 15.37 -19.93
CA SER A 150 -6.27 14.55 -19.95
C SER A 150 -5.92 13.06 -19.97
N ALA A 151 -6.71 12.24 -19.30
CA ALA A 151 -6.64 10.79 -19.37
C ALA A 151 -6.84 10.25 -20.80
N SER A 152 -7.44 11.03 -21.70
CA SER A 152 -7.67 10.66 -23.10
C SER A 152 -6.37 10.35 -23.86
N VAL A 153 -5.22 10.85 -23.42
CA VAL A 153 -3.90 10.52 -23.97
C VAL A 153 -3.65 9.00 -24.02
N MET A 154 -4.24 8.23 -23.09
CA MET A 154 -4.15 6.78 -23.03
C MET A 154 -4.88 6.07 -24.21
N TRP A 155 -5.60 6.81 -25.05
CA TRP A 155 -6.27 6.34 -26.27
C TRP A 155 -5.70 6.96 -27.53
N ASP A 156 -4.57 7.67 -27.43
CA ASP A 156 -3.91 8.26 -28.59
C ASP A 156 -3.26 7.15 -29.45
N LYS A 157 -3.75 7.01 -30.68
CA LYS A 157 -3.26 6.00 -31.64
C LYS A 157 -1.81 6.22 -32.04
N SER A 158 -1.30 7.46 -31.95
CA SER A 158 0.12 7.75 -32.24
C SER A 158 1.07 7.12 -31.24
N LEU A 159 0.58 6.79 -30.04
CA LEU A 159 1.31 6.13 -28.95
C LEU A 159 1.12 4.60 -28.95
N SER A 160 0.60 3.99 -30.02
CA SER A 160 0.35 2.56 -30.10
C SER A 160 1.59 1.75 -29.75
N GLY A 161 1.47 0.82 -28.82
CA GLY A 161 2.57 0.00 -28.28
C GLY A 161 3.52 0.74 -27.32
N LYS A 162 3.20 1.99 -26.96
CA LYS A 162 3.96 2.81 -25.99
C LYS A 162 3.17 3.18 -24.74
N ILE A 163 1.96 2.65 -24.60
CA ILE A 163 1.06 2.85 -23.48
C ILE A 163 1.07 1.60 -22.60
N SER A 164 1.06 1.77 -21.29
CA SER A 164 0.79 0.70 -20.33
C SER A 164 -0.29 1.13 -19.36
N MET A 165 -0.96 0.20 -18.73
CA MET A 165 -1.92 0.46 -17.65
C MET A 165 -1.79 -0.59 -16.57
N TRP A 166 -2.14 -0.23 -15.36
CA TRP A 166 -2.18 -1.15 -14.24
C TRP A 166 -3.26 -2.23 -14.43
N ASP A 167 -2.90 -3.49 -14.15
CA ASP A 167 -3.81 -4.64 -14.22
C ASP A 167 -4.73 -4.68 -12.99
N ASP A 168 -5.56 -3.67 -12.86
CA ASP A 168 -6.54 -3.58 -11.78
C ASP A 168 -7.88 -3.01 -12.30
N LYS A 169 -9.00 -3.42 -11.69
CA LYS A 169 -10.36 -2.93 -12.00
C LYS A 169 -10.50 -1.40 -11.92
N THR A 170 -9.59 -0.71 -11.24
CA THR A 170 -9.58 0.75 -11.15
C THR A 170 -9.37 1.44 -12.50
N SER A 171 -8.87 0.71 -13.51
CA SER A 171 -8.88 1.16 -14.91
C SER A 171 -10.29 1.50 -15.42
N ILE A 172 -11.34 0.89 -14.83
CA ILE A 172 -12.75 1.23 -15.10
C ILE A 172 -13.06 2.64 -14.60
N TYR A 173 -12.56 3.05 -13.42
CA TYR A 173 -12.82 4.36 -12.83
C TYR A 173 -12.25 5.47 -13.70
N ILE A 174 -10.98 5.34 -14.11
CA ILE A 174 -10.30 6.28 -15.03
C ILE A 174 -11.11 6.42 -16.33
N THR A 175 -11.50 5.29 -16.93
CA THR A 175 -12.24 5.28 -18.20
C THR A 175 -13.64 5.89 -18.04
N ALA A 176 -14.31 5.63 -16.93
CA ALA A 176 -15.64 6.19 -16.66
C ALA A 176 -15.59 7.72 -16.52
N ARG A 177 -14.60 8.27 -15.80
CA ARG A 177 -14.43 9.73 -15.71
C ARG A 177 -14.13 10.35 -17.05
N MET A 178 -13.26 9.74 -17.84
CA MET A 178 -12.98 10.22 -19.21
C MET A 178 -14.23 10.21 -20.10
N LEU A 179 -15.12 9.22 -19.97
CA LEU A 179 -16.33 9.10 -20.80
C LEU A 179 -17.49 9.98 -20.32
N PHE A 180 -17.67 10.11 -19.01
CA PHE A 180 -18.90 10.70 -18.42
C PHE A 180 -18.61 11.99 -17.64
N GLY A 181 -17.34 12.42 -17.58
CA GLY A 181 -16.92 13.63 -16.88
C GLY A 181 -16.63 13.40 -15.39
N LYS A 182 -16.03 14.40 -14.78
CA LYS A 182 -15.51 14.36 -13.40
C LYS A 182 -16.57 14.17 -12.31
N GLU A 183 -17.84 14.47 -12.62
CA GLU A 183 -18.93 14.34 -11.65
C GLU A 183 -19.52 12.92 -11.58
N VAL A 184 -19.06 11.99 -12.42
CA VAL A 184 -19.55 10.61 -12.38
C VAL A 184 -19.12 9.91 -11.09
N ILE A 185 -20.08 9.24 -10.44
CA ILE A 185 -19.78 8.42 -9.27
C ILE A 185 -19.37 7.02 -9.75
N VAL A 186 -18.06 6.81 -9.86
CA VAL A 186 -17.48 5.60 -10.48
C VAL A 186 -17.78 4.30 -9.74
N TYR A 187 -18.26 4.36 -8.49
CA TYR A 187 -18.56 3.19 -7.66
C TYR A 187 -20.01 2.67 -7.81
N VAL A 188 -20.85 3.37 -8.58
CA VAL A 188 -22.29 3.02 -8.77
C VAL A 188 -22.70 3.08 -10.25
N LEU A 189 -21.78 2.77 -11.16
CA LEU A 189 -22.07 2.79 -12.59
C LEU A 189 -23.21 1.86 -12.96
N SER A 190 -24.12 2.32 -13.85
CA SER A 190 -25.18 1.50 -14.41
C SER A 190 -24.60 0.45 -15.38
N ASP A 191 -25.44 -0.53 -15.76
CA ASP A 191 -25.01 -1.54 -16.73
C ASP A 191 -24.65 -0.93 -18.08
N ASP A 192 -25.42 0.08 -18.53
CA ASP A 192 -25.12 0.82 -19.78
C ASP A 192 -23.78 1.57 -19.69
N GLN A 193 -23.47 2.15 -18.52
CA GLN A 193 -22.19 2.84 -18.31
C GLN A 193 -21.04 1.84 -18.28
N LEU A 194 -21.19 0.74 -17.57
CA LEU A 194 -20.18 -0.32 -17.50
C LEU A 194 -19.93 -0.94 -18.88
N GLU A 195 -20.97 -1.15 -19.69
CA GLU A 195 -20.79 -1.66 -21.05
C GLU A 195 -19.99 -0.68 -21.94
N LYS A 196 -20.31 0.63 -21.88
CA LYS A 196 -19.57 1.67 -22.61
C LYS A 196 -18.10 1.75 -22.17
N VAL A 197 -17.85 1.62 -20.88
CA VAL A 197 -16.48 1.56 -20.33
C VAL A 197 -15.75 0.33 -20.86
N LYS A 198 -16.39 -0.84 -20.84
CA LYS A 198 -15.82 -2.08 -21.39
C LYS A 198 -15.46 -1.92 -22.87
N GLU A 199 -16.40 -1.43 -23.68
CA GLU A 199 -16.16 -1.20 -25.12
C GLU A 199 -14.97 -0.25 -25.35
N LYS A 200 -14.88 0.82 -24.54
CA LYS A 200 -13.79 1.80 -24.64
C LYS A 200 -12.44 1.21 -24.26
N LEU A 201 -12.38 0.39 -23.21
CA LEU A 201 -11.17 -0.31 -22.80
C LEU A 201 -10.75 -1.39 -23.80
N ILE A 202 -11.70 -2.13 -24.39
CA ILE A 202 -11.41 -3.09 -25.47
C ILE A 202 -10.84 -2.37 -26.69
N ALA A 203 -11.40 -1.20 -27.05
CA ALA A 203 -10.88 -0.39 -28.15
C ALA A 203 -9.47 0.19 -27.87
N GLN A 204 -9.08 0.35 -26.61
CA GLN A 204 -7.73 0.78 -26.21
C GLN A 204 -6.72 -0.37 -26.32
N LYS A 205 -7.14 -1.61 -26.11
CA LYS A 205 -6.25 -2.77 -25.97
C LYS A 205 -5.18 -2.90 -27.07
N PRO A 206 -5.46 -2.66 -28.35
CA PRO A 206 -4.43 -2.68 -29.39
C PRO A 206 -3.33 -1.63 -29.24
N LEU A 207 -3.55 -0.59 -28.43
CA LEU A 207 -2.58 0.46 -28.15
C LEU A 207 -1.66 0.10 -26.97
N ILE A 208 -2.14 -0.79 -26.10
CA ILE A 208 -1.46 -1.16 -24.86
C ILE A 208 -0.29 -2.10 -25.16
N ARG A 209 0.91 -1.74 -24.68
CA ARG A 209 2.08 -2.61 -24.72
C ARG A 209 1.94 -3.77 -23.74
N LYS A 210 1.49 -3.47 -22.53
CA LYS A 210 1.27 -4.43 -21.45
C LYS A 210 0.39 -3.83 -20.36
N TYR A 211 -0.42 -4.67 -19.72
CA TYR A 211 -0.96 -4.37 -18.40
C TYR A 211 0.08 -4.79 -17.35
N TRP A 212 0.56 -3.85 -16.55
CA TRP A 212 1.58 -4.12 -15.53
C TRP A 212 0.92 -4.51 -14.21
N ALA A 213 1.56 -5.41 -13.47
CA ALA A 213 1.04 -5.94 -12.21
C ALA A 213 1.84 -5.44 -11.00
N THR A 214 3.16 -5.23 -11.12
CA THR A 214 4.00 -4.80 -9.99
C THR A 214 4.72 -3.50 -10.31
N ALA A 215 5.16 -2.79 -9.27
CA ALA A 215 5.93 -1.55 -9.45
C ALA A 215 7.21 -1.80 -10.25
N GLY A 216 7.94 -2.86 -9.91
CA GLY A 216 9.16 -3.24 -10.62
C GLY A 216 8.92 -3.58 -12.09
N GLU A 217 7.77 -4.14 -12.44
CA GLU A 217 7.41 -4.41 -13.83
C GLU A 217 7.23 -3.11 -14.63
N LEU A 218 6.48 -2.13 -14.10
CA LEU A 218 6.32 -0.84 -14.75
C LEU A 218 7.65 -0.11 -14.91
N VAL A 219 8.47 -0.11 -13.85
CA VAL A 219 9.82 0.48 -13.87
C VAL A 219 10.66 -0.12 -14.99
N ASN A 220 10.66 -1.45 -15.14
CA ASN A 220 11.39 -2.13 -16.22
C ASN A 220 10.88 -1.77 -17.61
N LEU A 221 9.55 -1.63 -17.79
CA LEU A 221 8.98 -1.21 -19.07
C LEU A 221 9.45 0.19 -19.49
N TYR A 222 9.55 1.12 -18.55
CA TYR A 222 10.10 2.45 -18.81
C TYR A 222 11.62 2.41 -19.05
N ALA A 223 12.36 1.73 -18.20
CA ALA A 223 13.82 1.64 -18.30
C ALA A 223 14.29 1.05 -19.64
N ASN A 224 13.53 0.09 -20.17
CA ASN A 224 13.79 -0.50 -21.50
C ASN A 224 13.23 0.35 -22.67
N GLY A 225 12.57 1.48 -22.41
CA GLY A 225 11.95 2.30 -23.46
C GLY A 225 10.76 1.62 -24.15
N GLU A 226 10.20 0.58 -23.54
CA GLU A 226 9.05 -0.16 -24.08
C GLU A 226 7.77 0.65 -24.00
N VAL A 227 7.61 1.44 -22.93
CA VAL A 227 6.48 2.35 -22.73
C VAL A 227 6.94 3.79 -22.54
N TRP A 228 6.07 4.74 -22.85
CA TRP A 228 6.32 6.17 -22.71
C TRP A 228 5.35 6.83 -21.72
N ILE A 229 4.19 6.22 -21.50
CA ILE A 229 3.15 6.71 -20.59
C ILE A 229 2.37 5.54 -19.96
N SER A 230 2.02 5.71 -18.71
CA SER A 230 1.16 4.78 -17.94
C SER A 230 0.46 5.54 -16.82
N ASN A 231 -0.61 4.96 -16.25
CA ASN A 231 -0.99 5.30 -14.89
C ASN A 231 0.02 4.71 -13.90
N THR A 232 0.09 5.26 -12.70
CA THR A 232 1.09 4.91 -11.68
C THR A 232 0.46 4.95 -10.29
N TRP A 233 1.08 4.27 -9.32
CA TRP A 233 0.77 4.44 -7.90
C TRP A 233 1.35 5.71 -7.30
N GLY A 234 2.19 6.44 -8.07
CA GLY A 234 2.90 7.66 -7.66
C GLY A 234 4.33 7.39 -7.22
N GLY A 235 4.79 8.11 -6.22
CA GLY A 235 6.17 8.29 -5.79
C GLY A 235 7.11 7.10 -5.87
N TYR A 236 6.67 5.88 -5.52
CA TYR A 236 7.54 4.70 -5.48
C TYR A 236 8.15 4.36 -6.85
N GLN A 237 7.33 4.34 -7.89
CA GLN A 237 7.81 4.04 -9.23
C GLN A 237 8.69 5.16 -9.78
N SER A 238 8.33 6.42 -9.51
CA SER A 238 9.14 7.59 -9.87
C SER A 238 10.51 7.57 -9.18
N ALA A 239 10.56 7.21 -7.88
CA ALA A 239 11.81 7.11 -7.13
C ALA A 239 12.75 6.05 -7.73
N LEU A 240 12.23 4.86 -8.01
CA LEU A 240 13.00 3.78 -8.63
C LEU A 240 13.55 4.13 -10.03
N LEU A 241 12.81 4.94 -10.80
CA LEU A 241 13.26 5.43 -12.11
C LEU A 241 14.29 6.54 -11.97
N ALA A 242 14.14 7.43 -10.98
CA ALA A 242 15.10 8.48 -10.69
C ALA A 242 16.48 7.92 -10.29
N GLU A 243 16.54 6.82 -9.55
CA GLU A 243 17.78 6.09 -9.22
C GLU A 243 18.51 5.60 -10.49
N GLN A 244 17.77 5.35 -11.56
CA GLN A 244 18.31 4.96 -12.88
C GLN A 244 18.58 6.15 -13.80
N ASN A 245 18.48 7.40 -13.31
CA ASN A 245 18.60 8.64 -14.06
C ASN A 245 17.56 8.78 -15.21
N ILE A 246 16.37 8.23 -15.03
CA ILE A 246 15.26 8.35 -15.98
C ILE A 246 14.32 9.44 -15.47
N GLU A 247 14.21 10.54 -16.22
CA GLU A 247 13.37 11.67 -15.84
C GLU A 247 11.92 11.43 -16.25
N MET A 248 11.07 11.28 -15.24
CA MET A 248 9.62 11.12 -15.40
C MET A 248 8.88 12.38 -14.96
N VAL A 249 7.69 12.57 -15.51
CA VAL A 249 6.77 13.62 -15.06
C VAL A 249 5.43 12.97 -14.74
N GLU A 250 4.93 13.28 -13.56
CA GLU A 250 3.58 12.87 -13.14
C GLU A 250 2.59 14.02 -13.35
N PHE A 251 1.34 13.67 -13.67
CA PHE A 251 0.23 14.62 -13.72
C PHE A 251 -1.08 13.97 -13.29
N LEU A 252 -1.96 14.78 -12.71
CA LEU A 252 -3.34 14.39 -12.45
C LEU A 252 -4.20 14.79 -13.67
N PRO A 253 -5.08 13.91 -14.15
CA PRO A 253 -5.93 14.23 -15.30
C PRO A 253 -7.01 15.25 -14.93
N GLU A 254 -7.36 16.12 -15.88
CA GLU A 254 -8.40 17.14 -15.70
C GLU A 254 -9.81 16.55 -15.44
N GLU A 255 -10.02 15.29 -15.76
CA GLU A 255 -11.24 14.54 -15.51
C GLU A 255 -11.40 14.11 -14.05
N ASN A 256 -10.50 14.51 -13.16
CA ASN A 256 -10.37 14.10 -11.76
C ASN A 256 -9.49 12.86 -11.57
N ALA A 257 -8.87 12.75 -10.40
CA ALA A 257 -7.98 11.66 -10.02
C ALA A 257 -8.59 10.81 -8.91
N ASP A 258 -8.30 9.52 -8.97
CA ASP A 258 -8.53 8.60 -7.87
C ASP A 258 -7.54 8.87 -6.75
N GLY A 259 -8.03 8.95 -5.52
CA GLY A 259 -7.22 8.86 -4.31
C GLY A 259 -7.25 7.44 -3.77
N TRP A 260 -6.11 6.92 -3.38
CA TRP A 260 -6.01 5.64 -2.68
C TRP A 260 -5.45 5.85 -1.27
N ALA A 261 -5.83 4.98 -0.37
CA ALA A 261 -5.22 4.85 0.94
C ALA A 261 -5.17 3.37 1.30
N ASP A 262 -4.09 2.93 1.91
CA ASP A 262 -3.90 1.55 2.30
C ASP A 262 -3.95 1.40 3.81
N ALA A 263 -4.54 0.31 4.26
CA ALA A 263 -4.65 0.02 5.68
C ALA A 263 -4.28 -1.42 6.00
N TRP A 264 -3.43 -1.60 6.99
CA TRP A 264 -3.12 -2.90 7.53
C TRP A 264 -4.31 -3.47 8.32
N GLN A 265 -4.71 -4.68 8.01
CA GLN A 265 -5.76 -5.41 8.69
C GLN A 265 -5.22 -6.70 9.29
N MET A 266 -5.68 -7.06 10.50
CA MET A 266 -5.34 -8.32 11.14
C MET A 266 -6.22 -9.44 10.57
N VAL A 267 -5.59 -10.49 10.07
CA VAL A 267 -6.29 -11.68 9.59
C VAL A 267 -6.94 -12.38 10.79
N LYS A 268 -8.17 -12.82 10.60
CA LYS A 268 -8.96 -13.44 11.65
C LYS A 268 -8.32 -14.71 12.17
N ASP A 269 -8.34 -14.86 13.51
CA ASP A 269 -7.83 -16.04 14.22
C ASP A 269 -6.32 -16.31 13.97
N THR A 270 -5.53 -15.26 13.65
CA THR A 270 -4.08 -15.44 13.49
C THR A 270 -3.42 -15.94 14.78
N PRO A 271 -2.54 -16.96 14.71
CA PRO A 271 -1.77 -17.42 15.86
C PRO A 271 -0.69 -16.41 16.30
N ASN A 272 -0.33 -15.45 15.44
CA ASN A 272 0.76 -14.49 15.66
C ASN A 272 0.24 -13.08 16.00
N ALA A 273 -0.93 -12.97 16.65
CA ALA A 273 -1.58 -11.70 16.98
C ALA A 273 -0.70 -10.71 17.76
N ASP A 274 0.23 -11.20 18.61
CA ASP A 274 1.17 -10.35 19.33
C ASP A 274 2.15 -9.65 18.38
N CYS A 275 2.78 -10.38 17.46
CA CYS A 275 3.65 -9.81 16.43
C CYS A 275 2.88 -8.91 15.46
N ALA A 276 1.66 -9.29 15.09
CA ALA A 276 0.78 -8.48 14.26
C ALA A 276 0.48 -7.12 14.92
N LEU A 277 0.11 -7.11 16.19
CA LEU A 277 -0.15 -5.86 16.93
C LEU A 277 1.11 -5.00 17.08
N LYS A 278 2.28 -5.60 17.30
CA LYS A 278 3.56 -4.87 17.34
C LYS A 278 3.84 -4.19 15.99
N TRP A 279 3.60 -4.90 14.87
CA TRP A 279 3.76 -4.32 13.53
C TRP A 279 2.79 -3.19 13.28
N LEU A 280 1.50 -3.35 13.63
CA LEU A 280 0.49 -2.30 13.48
C LEU A 280 0.85 -1.03 14.26
N ASN A 281 1.43 -1.16 15.45
CA ASN A 281 1.95 -0.03 16.22
C ASN A 281 3.20 0.58 15.57
N TYR A 282 4.08 -0.26 15.05
CA TYR A 282 5.33 0.18 14.44
C TYR A 282 5.10 0.98 13.15
N VAL A 283 4.26 0.51 12.24
CA VAL A 283 4.04 1.18 10.93
C VAL A 283 3.43 2.57 11.04
N ILE A 284 2.81 2.90 12.17
CA ILE A 284 2.27 4.25 12.43
C ILE A 284 3.12 5.05 13.43
N SER A 285 4.22 4.47 13.93
CA SER A 285 5.21 5.18 14.76
C SER A 285 6.06 6.15 13.93
N PRO A 286 6.84 7.03 14.57
CA PRO A 286 7.81 7.86 13.85
C PRO A 286 8.78 7.05 12.97
N GLU A 287 9.34 5.96 13.49
CA GLU A 287 10.28 5.12 12.73
C GLU A 287 9.60 4.45 11.55
N GLY A 288 8.44 3.84 11.76
CA GLY A 288 7.71 3.12 10.70
C GLY A 288 7.20 4.05 9.62
N GLN A 289 6.60 5.20 9.98
CA GLN A 289 6.12 6.18 9.00
C GLN A 289 7.25 6.80 8.19
N CYS A 290 8.34 7.19 8.85
CA CYS A 290 9.52 7.71 8.16
C CYS A 290 10.15 6.67 7.22
N GLY A 291 10.16 5.41 7.63
CA GLY A 291 10.65 4.29 6.81
C GLY A 291 9.78 4.09 5.57
N VAL A 292 8.48 3.93 5.73
CA VAL A 292 7.54 3.72 4.61
C VAL A 292 7.59 4.89 3.63
N VAL A 293 7.45 6.14 4.13
CA VAL A 293 7.45 7.34 3.28
C VAL A 293 8.80 7.55 2.60
N GLY A 294 9.91 7.31 3.31
CA GLY A 294 11.25 7.44 2.76
C GLY A 294 11.55 6.48 1.63
N VAL A 295 11.04 5.25 1.70
CA VAL A 295 11.21 4.22 0.66
C VAL A 295 10.25 4.43 -0.51
N THR A 296 8.97 4.71 -0.19
CA THR A 296 7.93 4.70 -1.22
C THR A 296 7.71 6.06 -1.88
N GLY A 297 8.08 7.15 -1.23
CA GLY A 297 7.72 8.49 -1.67
C GLY A 297 6.21 8.76 -1.62
N TYR A 298 5.43 7.90 -0.97
CA TYR A 298 3.99 8.10 -0.76
C TYR A 298 3.72 9.07 0.38
N SER A 299 2.54 9.62 0.43
CA SER A 299 2.09 10.39 1.58
C SER A 299 1.79 9.45 2.75
N GLY A 300 2.26 9.79 3.95
CA GLY A 300 2.02 8.97 5.13
C GLY A 300 0.70 9.30 5.82
N SER A 301 0.22 8.40 6.65
CA SER A 301 -1.03 8.56 7.40
C SER A 301 -0.88 9.31 8.73
N ASN A 302 0.36 9.43 9.26
CA ASN A 302 0.67 10.09 10.52
C ASN A 302 1.50 11.37 10.30
N PRO A 303 0.86 12.53 10.09
CA PRO A 303 1.58 13.79 9.86
C PRO A 303 2.39 14.26 11.07
N VAL A 304 2.03 13.84 12.29
CA VAL A 304 2.77 14.20 13.50
C VAL A 304 4.14 13.52 13.51
N ALA A 305 4.17 12.22 13.19
CA ALA A 305 5.39 11.43 13.07
C ALA A 305 6.33 11.98 11.98
N LEU A 306 5.78 12.32 10.82
CA LEU A 306 6.54 12.74 9.64
C LEU A 306 7.23 14.09 9.79
N LYS A 307 6.77 14.97 10.70
CA LYS A 307 7.48 16.22 11.06
C LYS A 307 8.89 15.96 11.58
N GLY A 308 9.18 14.77 12.08
CA GLY A 308 10.49 14.40 12.62
C GLY A 308 11.54 14.04 11.57
N CYS A 309 11.13 13.70 10.34
CA CYS A 309 12.03 13.17 9.31
C CYS A 309 11.92 13.83 7.94
N LEU A 310 10.84 14.54 7.64
CA LEU A 310 10.68 15.27 6.38
C LEU A 310 11.16 16.71 6.53
N SER A 311 11.83 17.24 5.51
CA SER A 311 12.03 18.69 5.38
C SER A 311 10.68 19.39 5.12
N SER A 312 10.62 20.70 5.32
CA SER A 312 9.40 21.48 5.03
C SER A 312 8.94 21.31 3.58
N ASP A 313 9.88 21.31 2.64
CA ASP A 313 9.57 21.14 1.21
C ASP A 313 9.01 19.76 0.90
N GLN A 314 9.59 18.71 1.49
CA GLN A 314 9.08 17.33 1.35
C GLN A 314 7.69 17.19 2.01
N PHE A 315 7.50 17.80 3.19
CA PHE A 315 6.25 17.75 3.91
C PHE A 315 5.11 18.37 3.09
N THR A 316 5.37 19.51 2.45
CA THR A 316 4.43 20.18 1.55
C THR A 316 4.25 19.39 0.23
N ALA A 317 5.33 18.90 -0.36
CA ALA A 317 5.24 18.12 -1.62
C ALA A 317 4.42 16.82 -1.46
N LEU A 318 4.44 16.22 -0.26
CA LEU A 318 3.63 15.06 0.10
C LEU A 318 2.26 15.43 0.70
N HIS A 319 1.82 16.69 0.57
CA HIS A 319 0.51 17.18 1.03
C HIS A 319 0.22 16.89 2.51
N GLN A 320 1.25 16.84 3.35
CA GLN A 320 1.09 16.55 4.77
C GLN A 320 0.53 17.73 5.57
N ASP A 321 0.59 18.95 5.03
CA ASP A 321 0.06 20.19 5.57
C ASP A 321 -1.23 20.66 4.89
N ASP A 322 -1.63 20.03 3.78
CA ASP A 322 -2.83 20.40 3.00
C ASP A 322 -3.93 19.32 3.07
N PHE A 323 -4.71 19.38 4.12
CA PHE A 323 -5.89 18.53 4.27
C PHE A 323 -6.93 18.70 3.14
N GLY A 324 -6.94 19.85 2.49
CA GLY A 324 -7.81 20.15 1.35
C GLY A 324 -7.50 19.27 0.15
N TYR A 325 -6.23 18.92 -0.04
CA TYR A 325 -5.81 18.06 -1.14
C TYR A 325 -6.44 16.64 -1.06
N ILE A 326 -6.42 16.01 0.11
CA ILE A 326 -7.05 14.68 0.32
C ILE A 326 -8.53 14.72 -0.08
N ASN A 327 -9.23 15.79 0.30
CA ASN A 327 -10.64 15.98 -0.01
C ASN A 327 -10.91 16.32 -1.48
N SER A 328 -9.90 16.75 -2.24
CA SER A 328 -10.01 17.00 -3.68
C SER A 328 -9.92 15.72 -4.51
N LEU A 329 -9.36 14.64 -3.95
CA LEU A 329 -9.30 13.33 -4.57
C LEU A 329 -10.61 12.57 -4.36
N ASP A 330 -11.01 11.76 -5.34
CA ASP A 330 -12.08 10.78 -5.12
C ASP A 330 -11.48 9.54 -4.45
N LEU A 331 -11.42 9.58 -3.11
CA LEU A 331 -10.83 8.51 -2.32
C LEU A 331 -11.60 7.21 -2.54
N TRP A 332 -10.87 6.15 -2.83
CA TRP A 332 -11.44 4.84 -3.14
C TRP A 332 -12.37 4.33 -2.06
N ARG A 333 -13.48 3.76 -2.52
CA ARG A 333 -14.46 3.06 -1.72
C ARG A 333 -14.98 1.84 -2.48
N GLU A 334 -15.53 0.91 -1.75
CA GLU A 334 -16.06 -0.31 -2.33
C GLU A 334 -17.15 -0.01 -3.36
N PRO A 335 -17.01 -0.53 -4.60
CA PRO A 335 -18.09 -0.44 -5.58
C PRO A 335 -19.35 -1.17 -5.10
N ALA A 336 -20.53 -0.60 -5.36
CA ALA A 336 -21.80 -1.21 -4.97
C ALA A 336 -22.01 -2.62 -5.55
N ARG A 337 -21.36 -2.89 -6.69
CA ARG A 337 -21.44 -4.18 -7.41
C ARG A 337 -20.03 -4.63 -7.82
N VAL A 338 -19.17 -4.86 -6.82
CA VAL A 338 -17.75 -5.18 -7.05
C VAL A 338 -17.56 -6.36 -8.02
N ASP A 339 -18.39 -7.41 -7.91
CA ASP A 339 -18.35 -8.58 -8.80
C ASP A 339 -18.51 -8.18 -10.27
N LYS A 340 -19.37 -7.19 -10.54
CA LYS A 340 -19.59 -6.70 -11.91
C LYS A 340 -18.38 -5.96 -12.47
N TYR A 341 -17.69 -5.18 -11.64
CA TYR A 341 -16.45 -4.49 -12.05
C TYR A 341 -15.35 -5.51 -12.35
N ILE A 342 -15.19 -6.53 -11.52
CA ILE A 342 -14.24 -7.62 -11.75
C ILE A 342 -14.59 -8.39 -13.04
N GLU A 343 -15.88 -8.71 -13.27
CA GLU A 343 -16.36 -9.35 -14.51
C GLU A 343 -15.99 -8.53 -15.75
N ILE A 344 -16.28 -7.22 -15.72
CA ILE A 344 -15.97 -6.29 -16.82
C ILE A 344 -14.46 -6.23 -17.08
N TRP A 345 -13.65 -6.08 -16.03
CA TRP A 345 -12.19 -6.03 -16.18
C TRP A 345 -11.64 -7.33 -16.78
N ASN A 346 -12.10 -8.48 -16.29
CA ASN A 346 -11.71 -9.77 -16.84
C ASN A 346 -12.14 -9.93 -18.31
N ALA A 347 -13.34 -9.44 -18.68
CA ALA A 347 -13.80 -9.45 -20.06
C ALA A 347 -12.92 -8.56 -20.96
N VAL A 348 -12.48 -7.39 -20.49
CA VAL A 348 -11.51 -6.54 -21.20
C VAL A 348 -10.19 -7.29 -21.43
N LYS A 349 -9.65 -7.92 -20.40
CA LYS A 349 -8.39 -8.68 -20.52
C LYS A 349 -8.51 -9.85 -21.50
N ALA A 350 -9.63 -10.55 -21.50
CA ALA A 350 -9.89 -11.70 -22.35
C ALA A 350 -10.22 -11.34 -23.81
N ALA A 351 -10.63 -10.11 -24.12
CA ALA A 351 -10.94 -9.68 -25.47
C ALA A 351 -9.71 -9.81 -26.40
N GLN A 352 -9.95 -10.22 -27.66
CA GLN A 352 -8.91 -10.39 -28.69
C GLN A 352 -8.61 -9.08 -29.41
#